data_1921725eb65eeb3b56881fd348a2a079
#
_entry.id   1921725eb65eeb3b56881fd348a2a079
#
_cell.length_a   1.000
_cell.length_b   1.000
_cell.length_c   1.000
_cell.angle_alpha   90.00
_cell.angle_beta   90.00
_cell.angle_gamma   90.00
#
_symmetry.space_group_name_H-M   'P 1'
#
loop_
_entity.id
_entity.type
_entity.pdbx_description
1 polymer ?
#
loop_
_entity_poly.entity_id
_entity_poly.type
_entity_poly.pdbx_seq_one_letter_code
_entity_poly.pdbx_strand_id
1 'polypeptide(L)'
;QQIDDLIDLVVEVGHGSNFHILPCNGTEYIFYDDAGVRNEIVPDNMELNLGAEVFSELMAVLSNLQAEVAGDFWRQGLPLTGNFIQYRGSMINWCPIGRNAEGIQRTKFVEHDTETGFRKKHHKTLNEWVQWRKIPLTVALGGSTSFDIYPTGWDKTYCLTWFGDFTCWFVGDACHE
;
A
#
# COMPACT_ATOMS: atom_id res chain seq x y z
N GLN A 1 8.89 12.46 -4.27
CA GLN A 1 9.30 12.79 -5.67
C GLN A 1 8.11 12.74 -6.64
N GLN A 2 7.37 11.62 -6.83
CA GLN A 2 6.21 11.59 -7.77
C GLN A 2 5.09 12.56 -7.38
N ILE A 3 4.82 12.72 -6.09
CA ILE A 3 3.83 13.68 -5.59
C ILE A 3 4.33 15.11 -5.82
N ASP A 4 5.59 15.39 -5.53
CA ASP A 4 6.18 16.71 -5.70
C ASP A 4 6.20 17.12 -7.16
N ASP A 5 6.57 16.21 -8.07
CA ASP A 5 6.54 16.44 -9.53
C ASP A 5 5.11 16.76 -10.03
N LEU A 6 4.09 16.09 -9.48
CA LEU A 6 2.68 16.36 -9.80
C LEU A 6 2.21 17.70 -9.25
N ILE A 7 2.61 18.04 -8.02
CA ILE A 7 2.31 19.30 -7.36
C ILE A 7 2.89 20.46 -8.17
N ASP A 8 4.16 20.38 -8.56
CA ASP A 8 4.83 21.42 -9.33
C ASP A 8 4.09 21.68 -10.64
N LEU A 9 3.66 20.61 -11.34
CA LEU A 9 2.87 20.74 -12.57
C LEU A 9 1.53 21.44 -12.34
N VAL A 10 0.81 21.13 -11.27
CA VAL A 10 -0.51 21.72 -10.99
C VAL A 10 -0.40 23.17 -10.56
N VAL A 11 0.61 23.51 -9.76
CA VAL A 11 0.89 24.89 -9.35
C VAL A 11 1.29 25.73 -10.55
N GLU A 12 2.10 25.20 -11.46
CA GLU A 12 2.53 25.88 -12.68
C GLU A 12 1.34 26.28 -13.59
N VAL A 13 0.30 25.45 -13.67
CA VAL A 13 -0.91 25.76 -14.46
C VAL A 13 -1.94 26.63 -13.74
N GLY A 14 -1.66 27.09 -12.51
CA GLY A 14 -2.47 28.08 -11.79
C GLY A 14 -3.80 27.58 -11.21
N HIS A 15 -3.96 26.28 -11.01
CA HIS A 15 -5.17 25.64 -10.47
C HIS A 15 -5.01 25.13 -9.02
N GLY A 16 -3.99 25.61 -8.30
CA GLY A 16 -3.59 25.08 -6.99
C GLY A 16 -4.70 25.04 -5.93
N SER A 17 -5.56 26.07 -5.85
CA SER A 17 -6.61 26.16 -4.81
C SER A 17 -7.75 25.14 -4.94
N ASN A 18 -7.91 24.52 -6.11
CA ASN A 18 -8.94 23.50 -6.38
C ASN A 18 -8.36 22.09 -6.55
N PHE A 19 -7.09 21.92 -6.20
CA PHE A 19 -6.41 20.64 -6.38
C PHE A 19 -6.10 20.02 -5.01
N HIS A 20 -6.59 18.79 -4.85
CA HIS A 20 -6.47 18.03 -3.62
C HIS A 20 -5.75 16.73 -3.91
N ILE A 21 -4.71 16.42 -3.15
CA ILE A 21 -3.92 15.19 -3.28
C ILE A 21 -4.16 14.36 -2.02
N LEU A 22 -4.56 13.12 -2.21
CA LEU A 22 -4.90 12.19 -1.14
C LEU A 22 -4.02 10.93 -1.26
N PRO A 23 -2.74 11.02 -0.87
CA PRO A 23 -1.86 9.87 -0.90
C PRO A 23 -2.27 8.81 0.13
N CYS A 24 -1.68 7.64 0.02
CA CYS A 24 -1.88 6.55 0.97
C CYS A 24 -3.36 6.20 1.20
N ASN A 25 -4.13 6.05 0.11
CA ASN A 25 -5.58 5.79 0.14
C ASN A 25 -6.42 6.94 0.77
N GLY A 26 -5.87 8.14 0.87
CA GLY A 26 -6.54 9.29 1.48
C GLY A 26 -6.36 9.43 2.99
N THR A 27 -5.47 8.65 3.60
CA THR A 27 -5.07 8.85 5.01
C THR A 27 -4.13 10.03 5.19
N GLU A 28 -3.62 10.58 4.11
CA GLU A 28 -2.93 11.85 4.04
C GLU A 28 -3.72 12.78 3.12
N TYR A 29 -3.78 14.06 3.44
CA TYR A 29 -4.49 15.05 2.64
C TYR A 29 -3.64 16.30 2.47
N ILE A 30 -3.30 16.61 1.22
CA ILE A 30 -2.50 17.77 0.83
C ILE A 30 -3.38 18.68 -0.03
N PHE A 31 -3.43 19.95 0.30
CA PHE A 31 -4.16 20.97 -0.45
C PHE A 31 -3.44 22.32 -0.38
N TYR A 32 -3.79 23.20 -1.28
CA TYR A 32 -3.32 24.58 -1.29
C TYR A 32 -4.47 25.52 -0.91
N ASP A 33 -4.21 26.46 -0.01
CA ASP A 33 -5.17 27.49 0.33
C ASP A 33 -5.21 28.61 -0.72
N ASP A 34 -6.12 29.58 -0.54
CA ASP A 34 -6.29 30.69 -1.47
C ASP A 34 -5.06 31.60 -1.60
N ALA A 35 -4.14 31.53 -0.64
CA ALA A 35 -2.86 32.22 -0.68
C ALA A 35 -1.76 31.40 -1.39
N GLY A 36 -2.07 30.20 -1.86
CA GLY A 36 -1.14 29.29 -2.50
C GLY A 36 -0.19 28.58 -1.52
N VAL A 37 -0.53 28.59 -0.23
CA VAL A 37 0.28 27.90 0.80
C VAL A 37 -0.13 26.44 0.86
N ARG A 38 0.88 25.54 0.78
CA ARG A 38 0.69 24.10 0.94
C ARG A 38 0.32 23.77 2.38
N ASN A 39 -0.79 23.09 2.53
CA ASN A 39 -1.26 22.53 3.78
C ASN A 39 -1.21 21.00 3.69
N GLU A 40 -0.88 20.35 4.80
CA GLU A 40 -0.83 18.89 4.89
C GLU A 40 -1.49 18.44 6.20
N ILE A 41 -2.42 17.51 6.07
CA ILE A 41 -3.10 16.90 7.21
C ILE A 41 -2.78 15.40 7.20
N VAL A 42 -2.15 14.92 8.28
CA VAL A 42 -1.87 13.51 8.53
C VAL A 42 -2.54 13.16 9.85
N PRO A 43 -3.84 12.84 9.85
CA PRO A 43 -4.61 12.68 11.09
C PRO A 43 -4.18 11.46 11.90
N ASP A 44 -3.71 10.42 11.23
CA ASP A 44 -3.39 9.16 11.87
C ASP A 44 -2.37 8.35 11.05
N ASN A 45 -1.75 7.37 11.69
CA ASN A 45 -0.93 6.37 11.02
C ASN A 45 -1.26 4.97 11.55
N MET A 46 -0.84 3.96 10.81
CA MET A 46 -1.17 2.56 11.09
C MET A 46 -0.65 2.10 12.46
N GLU A 47 0.55 2.53 12.87
CA GLU A 47 1.15 2.17 14.16
C GLU A 47 0.33 2.73 15.33
N LEU A 48 -0.06 4.01 15.25
CA LEU A 48 -0.92 4.63 16.26
C LEU A 48 -2.30 3.99 16.31
N ASN A 49 -2.88 3.68 15.15
CA ASN A 49 -4.21 3.08 15.03
C ASN A 49 -4.25 1.65 15.62
N LEU A 50 -3.25 0.84 15.35
CA LEU A 50 -3.17 -0.55 15.82
C LEU A 50 -2.60 -0.67 17.24
N GLY A 51 -1.82 0.30 17.68
CA GLY A 51 -0.97 0.23 18.87
C GLY A 51 0.35 -0.51 18.61
N ALA A 52 1.38 -0.12 19.34
CA ALA A 52 2.76 -0.59 19.13
C ALA A 52 2.92 -2.10 19.24
N GLU A 53 2.16 -2.76 20.13
CA GLU A 53 2.22 -4.21 20.31
C GLU A 53 1.78 -4.95 19.04
N VAL A 54 0.59 -4.64 18.54
CA VAL A 54 0.01 -5.27 17.33
C VAL A 54 0.85 -4.95 16.10
N PHE A 55 1.32 -3.71 15.98
CA PHE A 55 2.18 -3.31 14.87
C PHE A 55 3.50 -4.09 14.87
N SER A 56 4.16 -4.22 16.04
CA SER A 56 5.39 -5.01 16.18
C SER A 56 5.17 -6.49 15.86
N GLU A 57 4.04 -7.06 16.29
CA GLU A 57 3.69 -8.44 15.98
C GLU A 57 3.49 -8.66 14.48
N LEU A 58 2.78 -7.75 13.81
CA LEU A 58 2.61 -7.78 12.35
C LEU A 58 3.97 -7.74 11.63
N MET A 59 4.87 -6.84 12.05
CA MET A 59 6.22 -6.76 11.50
C MET A 59 7.00 -8.05 11.69
N ALA A 60 6.87 -8.70 12.84
CA ALA A 60 7.51 -10.00 13.11
C ALA A 60 6.93 -11.11 12.21
N VAL A 61 5.62 -11.16 12.04
CA VAL A 61 4.95 -12.14 11.14
C VAL A 61 5.44 -11.97 9.70
N LEU A 62 5.46 -10.74 9.19
CA LEU A 62 5.93 -10.47 7.82
C LEU A 62 7.42 -10.79 7.64
N SER A 63 8.25 -10.49 8.65
CA SER A 63 9.68 -10.82 8.62
C SER A 63 9.93 -12.32 8.60
N ASN A 64 9.17 -13.08 9.37
CA ASN A 64 9.25 -14.55 9.38
C ASN A 64 8.80 -15.14 8.03
N LEU A 65 7.69 -14.67 7.48
CA LEU A 65 7.23 -15.07 6.15
C LEU A 65 8.27 -14.73 5.08
N GLN A 66 8.88 -13.57 5.15
CA GLN A 66 9.94 -13.18 4.21
C GLN A 66 11.17 -14.10 4.33
N ALA A 67 11.57 -14.47 5.54
CA ALA A 67 12.69 -15.38 5.75
C ALA A 67 12.40 -16.80 5.19
N GLU A 68 11.18 -17.30 5.38
CA GLU A 68 10.74 -18.59 4.84
C GLU A 68 10.77 -18.60 3.31
N VAL A 69 10.16 -17.58 2.67
CA VAL A 69 10.09 -17.54 1.21
C VAL A 69 11.43 -17.25 0.54
N ALA A 70 12.33 -16.53 1.20
CA ALA A 70 13.63 -16.18 0.63
C ALA A 70 14.48 -17.42 0.29
N GLY A 71 14.48 -18.43 1.17
CA GLY A 71 15.18 -19.68 0.93
C GLY A 71 14.59 -20.48 -0.24
N ASP A 72 13.27 -20.50 -0.38
CA ASP A 72 12.58 -21.17 -1.47
C ASP A 72 12.80 -20.45 -2.81
N PHE A 73 12.71 -19.12 -2.80
CA PHE A 73 12.93 -18.30 -3.99
C PHE A 73 14.34 -18.44 -4.53
N TRP A 74 15.35 -18.46 -3.64
CA TRP A 74 16.73 -18.69 -4.07
C TRP A 74 16.89 -20.02 -4.79
N ARG A 75 16.31 -21.11 -4.24
CA ARG A 75 16.38 -22.47 -4.86
C ARG A 75 15.68 -22.53 -6.22
N GLN A 76 14.69 -21.70 -6.44
CA GLN A 76 13.89 -21.64 -7.68
C GLN A 76 14.40 -20.59 -8.68
N GLY A 77 15.48 -19.87 -8.35
CA GLY A 77 16.03 -18.82 -9.20
C GLY A 77 15.13 -17.60 -9.35
N LEU A 78 14.23 -17.39 -8.35
CA LEU A 78 13.42 -16.19 -8.27
C LEU A 78 14.22 -15.00 -7.70
N PRO A 79 13.90 -13.77 -8.10
CA PRO A 79 14.66 -12.60 -7.67
C PRO A 79 14.48 -12.30 -6.19
N LEU A 80 15.53 -11.79 -5.57
CA LEU A 80 15.52 -11.20 -4.23
C LEU A 80 16.25 -9.86 -4.31
N THR A 81 15.49 -8.76 -4.43
CA THR A 81 16.05 -7.46 -4.82
C THR A 81 16.07 -6.40 -3.70
N GLY A 82 15.58 -6.76 -2.51
CA GLY A 82 15.50 -5.82 -1.39
C GLY A 82 14.21 -5.00 -1.33
N ASN A 83 14.06 -4.19 -0.28
CA ASN A 83 12.81 -3.49 0.04
C ASN A 83 11.60 -4.45 0.05
N PHE A 84 11.72 -5.52 0.85
CA PHE A 84 10.69 -6.54 0.93
C PHE A 84 9.46 -6.09 1.70
N ILE A 85 9.66 -5.36 2.81
CA ILE A 85 8.62 -4.81 3.68
C ILE A 85 8.80 -3.31 3.72
N GLN A 86 7.82 -2.57 3.24
CA GLN A 86 7.83 -1.11 3.22
C GLN A 86 6.64 -0.56 4.00
N TYR A 87 6.93 0.08 5.13
CA TYR A 87 5.96 0.88 5.87
C TYR A 87 5.79 2.26 5.21
N ARG A 88 4.54 2.70 5.04
CA ARG A 88 4.15 3.94 4.35
C ARG A 88 3.25 4.83 5.21
N GLY A 89 3.38 4.74 6.53
CA GLY A 89 2.51 5.50 7.43
C GLY A 89 1.13 4.86 7.60
N SER A 90 0.35 4.75 6.57
CA SER A 90 -1.02 4.20 6.61
C SER A 90 -1.12 2.72 6.27
N MET A 91 -0.10 2.16 5.68
CA MET A 91 -0.10 0.78 5.19
C MET A 91 1.31 0.19 5.19
N ILE A 92 1.37 -1.14 5.17
CA ILE A 92 2.58 -1.91 4.87
C ILE A 92 2.41 -2.58 3.51
N ASN A 93 3.40 -2.41 2.63
CA ASN A 93 3.51 -3.18 1.42
C ASN A 93 4.56 -4.28 1.62
N TRP A 94 4.16 -5.55 1.50
CA TRP A 94 5.06 -6.69 1.48
C TRP A 94 5.22 -7.20 0.05
N CYS A 95 6.43 -7.14 -0.48
CA CYS A 95 6.80 -7.63 -1.80
C CYS A 95 7.84 -8.75 -1.67
N PRO A 96 7.47 -10.03 -1.77
CA PRO A 96 8.37 -11.16 -1.49
C PRO A 96 9.64 -11.19 -2.33
N ILE A 97 9.59 -10.68 -3.56
CA ILE A 97 10.77 -10.56 -4.44
C ILE A 97 11.53 -9.26 -4.28
N GLY A 98 10.99 -8.33 -3.49
CA GLY A 98 11.50 -6.97 -3.31
C GLY A 98 10.99 -5.98 -4.35
N ARG A 99 10.78 -4.75 -3.89
CA ARG A 99 10.23 -3.67 -4.74
C ARG A 99 11.19 -3.18 -5.82
N ASN A 100 12.47 -3.47 -5.68
CA ASN A 100 13.49 -3.12 -6.69
C ASN A 100 13.49 -4.08 -7.88
N ALA A 101 12.65 -5.12 -7.88
CA ALA A 101 12.49 -6.03 -9.02
C ALA A 101 11.86 -5.30 -10.22
N GLU A 102 12.47 -5.45 -11.39
CA GLU A 102 12.05 -4.80 -12.62
C GLU A 102 11.97 -5.79 -13.79
N GLY A 103 11.23 -5.43 -14.82
CA GLY A 103 11.19 -6.12 -16.08
C GLY A 103 11.05 -7.65 -15.93
N ILE A 104 12.05 -8.38 -16.43
CA ILE A 104 12.06 -9.86 -16.46
C ILE A 104 11.99 -10.49 -15.05
N GLN A 105 12.48 -9.80 -14.02
CA GLN A 105 12.43 -10.29 -12.65
C GLN A 105 10.98 -10.35 -12.16
N ARG A 106 10.17 -9.33 -12.46
CA ARG A 106 8.74 -9.31 -12.14
C ARG A 106 7.98 -10.35 -12.95
N THR A 107 8.29 -10.48 -14.23
CA THR A 107 7.67 -11.50 -15.10
C THR A 107 7.87 -12.91 -14.56
N LYS A 108 9.11 -13.28 -14.18
CA LYS A 108 9.40 -14.58 -13.56
C LYS A 108 8.57 -14.86 -12.31
N PHE A 109 8.39 -13.86 -11.46
CA PHE A 109 7.56 -14.05 -10.28
C PHE A 109 6.07 -14.20 -10.62
N VAL A 110 5.56 -13.41 -11.56
CA VAL A 110 4.16 -13.51 -12.00
C VAL A 110 3.87 -14.89 -12.61
N GLU A 111 4.78 -15.44 -13.40
CA GLU A 111 4.70 -16.80 -13.93
C GLU A 111 4.65 -17.82 -12.79
N HIS A 112 5.59 -17.73 -11.84
CA HIS A 112 5.62 -18.60 -10.66
C HIS A 112 4.32 -18.48 -9.81
N ASP A 113 3.83 -17.27 -9.56
CA ASP A 113 2.58 -17.05 -8.82
C ASP A 113 1.38 -17.66 -9.54
N THR A 114 1.33 -17.53 -10.88
CA THR A 114 0.26 -18.11 -11.70
C THR A 114 0.26 -19.63 -11.63
N GLU A 115 1.44 -20.25 -11.66
CA GLU A 115 1.59 -21.71 -11.62
C GLU A 115 1.33 -22.31 -10.23
N THR A 116 1.79 -21.63 -9.18
CA THR A 116 1.79 -22.17 -7.82
C THR A 116 0.68 -21.63 -6.92
N GLY A 117 0.06 -20.52 -7.30
CA GLY A 117 -0.88 -19.79 -6.44
C GLY A 117 -0.21 -19.19 -5.20
N PHE A 118 1.08 -18.84 -5.31
CA PHE A 118 1.89 -18.37 -4.19
C PHE A 118 1.20 -17.24 -3.40
N ARG A 119 0.79 -16.17 -4.08
CA ARG A 119 0.14 -15.04 -3.40
C ARG A 119 -1.20 -15.43 -2.78
N LYS A 120 -1.99 -16.24 -3.46
CA LYS A 120 -3.27 -16.74 -2.92
C LYS A 120 -3.07 -17.52 -1.62
N LYS A 121 -2.04 -18.37 -1.56
CA LYS A 121 -1.70 -19.15 -0.36
C LYS A 121 -1.29 -18.22 0.80
N HIS A 122 -0.38 -17.29 0.56
CA HIS A 122 0.12 -16.38 1.62
C HIS A 122 -0.92 -15.35 2.05
N HIS A 123 -1.75 -14.88 1.12
CA HIS A 123 -2.93 -14.06 1.43
C HIS A 123 -3.88 -14.78 2.41
N LYS A 124 -4.16 -16.06 2.15
CA LYS A 124 -4.97 -16.87 3.06
C LYS A 124 -4.32 -16.99 4.45
N THR A 125 -3.03 -17.32 4.51
CA THR A 125 -2.29 -17.43 5.78
C THR A 125 -2.33 -16.12 6.59
N LEU A 126 -2.11 -14.98 5.95
CA LEU A 126 -2.17 -13.67 6.61
C LEU A 126 -3.58 -13.36 7.12
N ASN A 127 -4.62 -13.63 6.31
CA ASN A 127 -6.01 -13.42 6.75
C ASN A 127 -6.40 -14.34 7.90
N GLU A 128 -5.97 -15.60 7.91
CA GLU A 128 -6.19 -16.52 9.03
C GLU A 128 -5.54 -16.01 10.31
N TRP A 129 -4.34 -15.46 10.24
CA TRP A 129 -3.68 -14.82 11.37
C TRP A 129 -4.46 -13.59 11.87
N VAL A 130 -4.85 -12.68 10.96
CA VAL A 130 -5.65 -11.49 11.26
C VAL A 130 -6.96 -11.87 11.97
N GLN A 131 -7.66 -12.87 11.46
CA GLN A 131 -8.92 -13.37 12.06
C GLN A 131 -8.70 -14.01 13.42
N TRP A 132 -7.66 -14.84 13.57
CA TRP A 132 -7.32 -15.47 14.85
C TRP A 132 -7.00 -14.43 15.92
N ARG A 133 -6.24 -13.39 15.56
CA ARG A 133 -5.91 -12.29 16.47
C ARG A 133 -7.05 -11.28 16.64
N LYS A 134 -8.11 -11.36 15.84
CA LYS A 134 -9.23 -10.41 15.82
C LYS A 134 -8.78 -8.95 15.65
N ILE A 135 -7.79 -8.73 14.79
CA ILE A 135 -7.24 -7.42 14.52
C ILE A 135 -8.02 -6.76 13.37
N PRO A 136 -8.36 -5.47 13.43
CA PRO A 136 -9.07 -4.77 12.35
C PRO A 136 -8.12 -4.42 11.20
N LEU A 137 -7.57 -5.45 10.53
CA LEU A 137 -6.69 -5.33 9.37
C LEU A 137 -7.32 -5.94 8.12
N THR A 138 -7.04 -5.31 7.01
CA THR A 138 -7.30 -5.83 5.66
C THR A 138 -5.96 -6.21 5.02
N VAL A 139 -5.92 -7.40 4.43
CA VAL A 139 -4.82 -7.86 3.59
C VAL A 139 -5.34 -7.93 2.17
N ALA A 140 -4.77 -7.15 1.26
CA ALA A 140 -5.13 -7.12 -0.15
C ALA A 140 -3.93 -7.54 -1.02
N LEU A 141 -4.21 -8.01 -2.24
CA LEU A 141 -3.16 -8.22 -3.23
C LEU A 141 -2.79 -6.89 -3.86
N GLY A 142 -1.51 -6.49 -3.74
CA GLY A 142 -0.96 -5.25 -4.27
C GLY A 142 -0.34 -5.44 -5.65
N GLY A 143 -0.93 -4.89 -6.69
CA GLY A 143 -0.43 -5.01 -8.05
C GLY A 143 -0.15 -6.47 -8.44
N SER A 144 0.93 -6.72 -9.18
CA SER A 144 1.27 -8.07 -9.67
C SER A 144 2.23 -8.87 -8.77
N THR A 145 2.83 -8.27 -7.73
CA THR A 145 3.94 -8.89 -7.00
C THR A 145 3.89 -8.74 -5.48
N SER A 146 2.97 -7.95 -4.93
CA SER A 146 2.97 -7.60 -3.51
C SER A 146 1.64 -7.83 -2.82
N PHE A 147 1.66 -7.59 -1.51
CA PHE A 147 0.50 -7.53 -0.64
C PHE A 147 0.46 -6.14 -0.01
N ASP A 148 -0.74 -5.58 0.10
CA ASP A 148 -1.00 -4.34 0.79
C ASP A 148 -1.78 -4.64 2.07
N ILE A 149 -1.25 -4.20 3.21
CA ILE A 149 -1.81 -4.49 4.52
C ILE A 149 -2.08 -3.15 5.21
N TYR A 150 -3.33 -2.92 5.60
CA TYR A 150 -3.78 -1.65 6.15
C TYR A 150 -4.95 -1.83 7.12
N PRO A 151 -5.20 -0.88 8.02
CA PRO A 151 -6.38 -0.91 8.89
C PRO A 151 -7.68 -1.01 8.09
N THR A 152 -8.62 -1.81 8.57
CA THR A 152 -9.90 -2.00 7.89
C THR A 152 -10.61 -0.66 7.68
N GLY A 153 -11.04 -0.40 6.44
CA GLY A 153 -11.64 0.86 6.03
C GLY A 153 -10.65 1.91 5.50
N TRP A 154 -9.33 1.65 5.55
CA TRP A 154 -8.31 2.54 4.96
C TRP A 154 -7.98 2.18 3.52
N ASP A 155 -8.98 1.79 2.76
CA ASP A 155 -8.89 1.54 1.32
C ASP A 155 -9.10 2.84 0.50
N LYS A 156 -9.17 2.71 -0.81
CA LYS A 156 -9.33 3.85 -1.73
C LYS A 156 -10.60 4.68 -1.47
N THR A 157 -11.59 4.15 -0.76
CA THR A 157 -12.81 4.89 -0.41
C THR A 157 -12.62 5.79 0.80
N TYR A 158 -11.53 5.62 1.57
CA TYR A 158 -11.24 6.47 2.72
C TYR A 158 -11.13 7.95 2.34
N CYS A 159 -10.62 8.26 1.15
CA CYS A 159 -10.53 9.61 0.64
C CYS A 159 -11.89 10.34 0.59
N LEU A 160 -13.00 9.62 0.47
CA LEU A 160 -14.34 10.21 0.44
C LEU A 160 -14.73 10.83 1.78
N THR A 161 -14.11 10.44 2.88
CA THR A 161 -14.35 11.03 4.20
C THR A 161 -14.01 12.52 4.27
N TRP A 162 -13.14 12.99 3.38
CA TRP A 162 -12.73 14.39 3.28
C TRP A 162 -13.73 15.29 2.54
N PHE A 163 -14.61 14.67 1.73
CA PHE A 163 -15.49 15.41 0.82
C PHE A 163 -16.97 15.44 1.25
N GLY A 164 -17.34 14.70 2.31
CA GLY A 164 -18.67 14.73 2.88
C GLY A 164 -19.80 14.57 1.86
N ASP A 165 -20.63 15.60 1.70
CA ASP A 165 -21.81 15.59 0.84
C ASP A 165 -21.53 15.95 -0.64
N PHE A 166 -20.28 16.05 -1.06
CA PHE A 166 -19.95 16.32 -2.45
C PHE A 166 -20.30 15.14 -3.35
N THR A 167 -20.78 15.43 -4.56
CA THR A 167 -20.91 14.41 -5.62
C THR A 167 -19.52 14.16 -6.21
N CYS A 168 -19.01 12.95 -6.00
CA CYS A 168 -17.69 12.56 -6.47
C CYS A 168 -17.76 11.68 -7.72
N TRP A 169 -16.83 11.89 -8.64
CA TRP A 169 -16.59 11.02 -9.79
C TRP A 169 -15.25 10.31 -9.61
N PHE A 170 -15.24 8.99 -9.77
CA PHE A 170 -14.01 8.22 -9.74
C PHE A 170 -13.54 7.90 -11.17
N VAL A 171 -12.26 8.15 -11.44
CA VAL A 171 -11.60 7.80 -12.70
C VAL A 171 -10.34 7.00 -12.35
N GLY A 172 -10.22 5.79 -12.86
CA GLY A 172 -9.09 4.89 -12.58
C GLY A 172 -8.92 3.86 -13.68
N ASP A 173 -7.77 3.19 -13.66
CA ASP A 173 -7.39 2.12 -14.58
C ASP A 173 -8.01 0.76 -14.22
N ALA A 174 -8.43 0.57 -12.97
CA ALA A 174 -9.04 -0.65 -12.44
C ALA A 174 -10.35 -0.30 -11.71
N CYS A 175 -11.42 -0.04 -12.49
CA CYS A 175 -12.73 0.34 -11.96
C CYS A 175 -13.65 -0.85 -11.66
N HIS A 176 -13.15 -2.07 -11.64
CA HIS A 176 -13.95 -3.31 -11.54
C HIS A 176 -13.69 -4.10 -10.25
N GLU A 177 -13.04 -3.49 -9.26
CA GLU A 177 -12.81 -4.11 -7.94
C GLU A 177 -13.85 -3.64 -6.92
#